data_abebb4e9222c748f5d3739338ea83125
#
_entry.id   abebb4e9222c748f5d3739338ea83125
#
_cell.length_a   1.000
_cell.length_b   1.000
_cell.length_c   1.000
_cell.angle_alpha   90.00
_cell.angle_beta   90.00
_cell.angle_gamma   90.00
#
_symmetry.space_group_name_H-M   'P 1'
#
loop_
_entity.id
_entity.type
_entity.pdbx_description
1 polymer ?
#
loop_
_entity_poly.entity_id
_entity_poly.type
_entity_poly.pdbx_seq_one_letter_code
_entity_poly.pdbx_strand_id
1 'polypeptide(L)'
;MRKIFQYIMLAVVTIVMASCTSDIEETTASTGKSNVQLVVGEFPAFGDSQTRVIGTPDPGKTSWAEGDELLLEMTSTTLGTKYAAFTYNGSSWELTSGELSYKEDEVPTFPHVYYAPNYKWEAGKLVLKEGKVAGTDEYIEGTAEITGNGQSISVSFANATRNYSRLRIATMPNMQITVSINQYTPAGSSDMECDQNYALTSDEKGNAYLYGSFVPNSKITVKYGEAPLATHTFLQATENAKSYALDATVISLDDE
;
A
#
# COMPACT_ATOMS: atom_id res chain seq x y z
N MET A 1 42.61 18.36 45.28
CA MET A 1 41.87 18.38 44.00
C MET A 1 41.28 17.03 43.55
N ARG A 2 41.65 15.89 44.14
CA ARG A 2 41.10 14.57 43.74
C ARG A 2 39.73 14.21 44.34
N LYS A 3 39.28 14.89 45.40
CA LYS A 3 38.01 14.58 46.09
C LYS A 3 36.79 15.33 45.52
N ILE A 4 37.00 16.42 44.82
CA ILE A 4 35.90 17.20 44.17
C ILE A 4 35.40 16.52 42.89
N PHE A 5 36.27 15.82 42.19
CA PHE A 5 35.90 15.08 40.98
C PHE A 5 34.99 13.86 41.24
N GLN A 6 35.11 13.25 42.42
CA GLN A 6 34.26 12.09 42.77
C GLN A 6 32.83 12.48 43.11
N TYR A 7 32.56 13.67 43.61
CA TYR A 7 31.21 14.15 43.93
C TYR A 7 30.47 14.68 42.70
N ILE A 8 31.20 15.16 41.68
CA ILE A 8 30.59 15.59 40.41
C ILE A 8 30.14 14.37 39.56
N MET A 9 30.90 13.26 39.60
CA MET A 9 30.53 12.02 38.91
C MET A 9 29.31 11.33 39.56
N LEU A 10 29.12 11.50 40.90
CA LEU A 10 27.99 10.88 41.59
C LEU A 10 26.68 11.69 41.42
N ALA A 11 26.78 13.00 41.15
CA ALA A 11 25.64 13.86 40.92
C ALA A 11 25.05 13.75 39.49
N VAL A 12 25.83 13.27 38.51
CA VAL A 12 25.37 13.10 37.11
C VAL A 12 24.67 11.76 36.91
N VAL A 13 24.91 10.75 37.76
CA VAL A 13 24.29 9.43 37.64
C VAL A 13 22.93 9.38 38.31
N THR A 14 22.56 10.33 39.17
CA THR A 14 21.25 10.36 39.87
C THR A 14 20.18 11.15 39.17
N ILE A 15 20.45 11.81 38.03
CA ILE A 15 19.44 12.59 37.27
C ILE A 15 18.79 11.74 36.14
N VAL A 16 19.27 10.54 35.84
CA VAL A 16 18.75 9.71 34.73
C VAL A 16 17.68 8.68 35.18
N MET A 17 17.36 8.61 36.48
CA MET A 17 16.40 7.63 37.03
C MET A 17 15.12 8.25 37.57
N ALA A 18 14.78 9.48 37.21
CA ALA A 18 13.55 10.11 37.67
C ALA A 18 12.71 10.65 36.50
N SER A 19 12.35 9.78 35.57
CA SER A 19 11.30 10.10 34.61
C SER A 19 10.77 8.80 34.03
N CYS A 20 9.84 8.20 34.73
CA CYS A 20 8.75 7.34 34.23
C CYS A 20 7.98 6.74 35.40
N THR A 21 7.37 7.60 36.19
CA THR A 21 6.13 7.27 36.89
C THR A 21 5.10 8.25 36.38
N SER A 22 4.53 7.96 35.22
CA SER A 22 3.26 8.55 34.87
C SER A 22 2.20 7.84 35.69
N ASP A 23 1.69 8.53 36.70
CA ASP A 23 0.44 8.19 37.36
C ASP A 23 -0.61 7.92 36.28
N ILE A 24 -1.09 6.70 36.26
CA ILE A 24 -2.30 6.36 35.50
C ILE A 24 -3.45 6.95 36.31
N GLU A 25 -3.79 8.19 36.06
CA GLU A 25 -5.10 8.71 36.47
C GLU A 25 -6.15 7.93 35.63
N GLU A 26 -7.07 7.27 36.35
CA GLU A 26 -8.32 6.78 35.79
C GLU A 26 -9.08 7.95 35.14
N THR A 27 -8.89 8.20 33.88
CA THR A 27 -9.70 9.13 33.12
C THR A 27 -10.84 8.38 32.46
N THR A 28 -12.00 8.52 33.10
CA THR A 28 -13.31 8.34 32.48
C THR A 28 -13.38 9.01 31.13
N ALA A 29 -13.87 8.23 30.12
CA ALA A 29 -14.26 8.67 28.80
C ALA A 29 -13.15 9.36 27.98
N SER A 30 -12.22 8.57 27.46
CA SER A 30 -11.27 9.00 26.44
C SER A 30 -12.01 9.27 25.13
N THR A 31 -12.09 10.53 24.75
CA THR A 31 -12.29 10.95 23.37
C THR A 31 -11.11 10.45 22.53
N GLY A 32 -11.32 9.35 21.85
CA GLY A 32 -10.67 8.78 20.70
C GLY A 32 -9.29 9.29 20.24
N LYS A 33 -8.22 9.00 20.99
CA LYS A 33 -6.88 8.90 20.41
C LYS A 33 -6.37 7.49 20.66
N SER A 34 -6.07 6.76 19.59
CA SER A 34 -5.44 5.46 19.67
C SER A 34 -4.07 5.61 20.35
N ASN A 35 -3.89 4.98 21.51
CA ASN A 35 -2.59 4.85 22.18
C ASN A 35 -1.84 3.61 21.69
N VAL A 36 -2.30 2.98 20.61
CA VAL A 36 -1.79 1.71 20.10
C VAL A 36 -0.70 1.96 19.08
N GLN A 37 0.46 1.37 19.29
CA GLN A 37 1.55 1.41 18.34
C GLN A 37 1.29 0.39 17.21
N LEU A 38 1.44 0.82 15.95
CA LEU A 38 1.39 -0.06 14.80
C LEU A 38 2.79 -0.60 14.49
N VAL A 39 2.89 -1.93 14.44
CA VAL A 39 4.10 -2.65 14.01
C VAL A 39 3.79 -3.35 12.70
N VAL A 40 4.47 -2.97 11.62
CA VAL A 40 4.18 -3.49 10.28
C VAL A 40 5.34 -4.35 9.81
N GLY A 41 5.04 -5.54 9.29
CA GLY A 41 6.00 -6.44 8.68
C GLY A 41 6.57 -5.91 7.36
N GLU A 42 7.36 -6.74 6.70
CA GLU A 42 7.97 -6.39 5.42
C GLU A 42 6.92 -6.12 4.34
N PHE A 43 7.28 -5.27 3.37
CA PHE A 43 6.45 -5.01 2.19
C PHE A 43 6.37 -6.29 1.33
N PRO A 44 5.18 -6.73 0.91
CA PRO A 44 5.01 -7.92 0.10
C PRO A 44 5.32 -7.61 -1.38
N ALA A 45 6.59 -7.62 -1.76
CA ALA A 45 6.99 -7.40 -3.15
C ALA A 45 6.34 -8.42 -4.12
N PHE A 46 6.14 -8.03 -5.38
CA PHE A 46 5.85 -9.02 -6.42
C PHE A 46 7.03 -9.97 -6.54
N GLY A 47 6.77 -11.28 -6.46
CA GLY A 47 7.80 -12.28 -6.72
C GLY A 47 8.35 -12.13 -8.14
N ASP A 48 9.62 -12.51 -8.34
CA ASP A 48 10.22 -12.63 -9.66
C ASP A 48 9.44 -13.65 -10.50
N SER A 49 8.42 -13.18 -11.19
CA SER A 49 7.86 -13.99 -12.25
C SER A 49 8.82 -13.87 -13.43
N GLN A 50 9.37 -15.01 -13.86
CA GLN A 50 10.15 -15.14 -15.10
C GLN A 50 9.26 -14.89 -16.33
N THR A 51 8.59 -13.78 -16.39
CA THR A 51 7.92 -13.31 -17.58
C THR A 51 8.97 -12.69 -18.47
N ARG A 52 8.88 -12.96 -19.77
CA ARG A 52 9.78 -12.47 -20.81
C ARG A 52 10.29 -11.09 -20.47
N VAL A 53 11.58 -11.02 -20.17
CA VAL A 53 12.23 -9.79 -19.72
C VAL A 53 12.27 -8.82 -20.88
N ILE A 54 11.39 -7.83 -20.86
CA ILE A 54 11.53 -6.65 -21.70
C ILE A 54 12.27 -5.62 -20.85
N GLY A 55 13.47 -5.29 -21.24
CA GLY A 55 14.35 -4.40 -20.48
C GLY A 55 14.91 -5.01 -19.20
N THR A 56 15.36 -4.17 -18.27
CA THR A 56 15.85 -4.59 -16.95
C THR A 56 14.67 -5.11 -16.13
N PRO A 57 14.81 -6.27 -15.44
CA PRO A 57 13.79 -6.71 -14.49
C PRO A 57 13.48 -5.62 -13.49
N ASP A 58 12.20 -5.32 -13.31
CA ASP A 58 11.76 -4.35 -12.33
C ASP A 58 10.87 -5.03 -11.29
N PRO A 59 11.38 -5.22 -10.06
CA PRO A 59 10.60 -5.82 -8.98
C PRO A 59 9.42 -4.95 -8.55
N GLY A 60 9.37 -3.69 -9.01
CA GLY A 60 8.45 -2.68 -8.51
C GLY A 60 8.84 -2.23 -7.10
N LYS A 61 7.84 -1.88 -6.30
CA LYS A 61 8.03 -1.53 -4.90
C LYS A 61 8.43 -2.75 -4.08
N THR A 62 9.49 -2.63 -3.27
CA THR A 62 10.05 -3.71 -2.45
C THR A 62 10.12 -3.38 -0.97
N SER A 63 9.85 -2.14 -0.58
CA SER A 63 9.89 -1.67 0.80
C SER A 63 8.86 -0.56 1.04
N TRP A 64 8.51 -0.37 2.30
CA TRP A 64 7.71 0.78 2.71
C TRP A 64 8.47 2.08 2.44
N ALA A 65 7.77 3.11 2.03
CA ALA A 65 8.30 4.44 1.77
C ALA A 65 7.48 5.49 2.52
N GLU A 66 8.10 6.62 2.85
CA GLU A 66 7.42 7.75 3.46
C GLU A 66 6.19 8.15 2.62
N GLY A 67 5.05 8.34 3.31
CA GLY A 67 3.76 8.62 2.67
C GLY A 67 2.92 7.38 2.35
N ASP A 68 3.44 6.16 2.53
CA ASP A 68 2.61 4.95 2.43
C ASP A 68 1.52 4.94 3.49
N GLU A 69 0.34 4.48 3.09
CA GLU A 69 -0.83 4.46 3.96
C GLU A 69 -1.38 3.04 4.11
N LEU A 70 -1.71 2.67 5.34
CA LEU A 70 -2.44 1.44 5.66
C LEU A 70 -3.84 1.80 6.15
N LEU A 71 -4.82 1.05 5.70
CA LEU A 71 -6.23 1.19 6.02
C LEU A 71 -6.67 0.00 6.87
N LEU A 72 -7.10 0.24 8.10
CA LEU A 72 -7.50 -0.80 9.05
C LEU A 72 -8.97 -0.67 9.39
N GLU A 73 -9.66 -1.81 9.39
CA GLU A 73 -10.96 -2.00 10.03
C GLU A 73 -10.75 -2.84 11.30
N MET A 74 -11.24 -2.34 12.42
CA MET A 74 -11.20 -3.03 13.70
C MET A 74 -12.61 -3.20 14.25
N THR A 75 -12.95 -4.37 14.72
CA THR A 75 -14.23 -4.63 15.38
C THR A 75 -14.00 -4.99 16.83
N SER A 76 -14.52 -4.15 17.71
CA SER A 76 -14.61 -4.32 19.15
C SER A 76 -16.01 -4.81 19.50
N THR A 77 -16.13 -5.81 20.38
CA THR A 77 -17.43 -6.30 20.83
C THR A 77 -18.19 -5.26 21.67
N THR A 78 -17.43 -4.35 22.30
CA THR A 78 -17.99 -3.32 23.19
C THR A 78 -18.18 -1.99 22.50
N LEU A 79 -17.23 -1.57 21.64
CA LEU A 79 -17.19 -0.24 21.04
C LEU A 79 -17.60 -0.23 19.55
N GLY A 80 -17.93 -1.41 18.99
CA GLY A 80 -18.34 -1.56 17.60
C GLY A 80 -17.17 -1.49 16.62
N THR A 81 -17.51 -1.31 15.35
CA THR A 81 -16.52 -1.24 14.26
C THR A 81 -15.93 0.16 14.13
N LYS A 82 -14.61 0.22 14.02
CA LYS A 82 -13.80 1.43 13.86
C LYS A 82 -12.95 1.33 12.61
N TYR A 83 -12.67 2.46 12.00
CA TYR A 83 -11.88 2.58 10.77
C TYR A 83 -10.76 3.58 11.00
N ALA A 84 -9.55 3.24 10.56
CA ALA A 84 -8.40 4.11 10.71
C ALA A 84 -7.48 4.06 9.49
N ALA A 85 -6.76 5.14 9.26
CA ALA A 85 -5.64 5.19 8.35
C ALA A 85 -4.35 5.55 9.10
N PHE A 86 -3.28 4.84 8.79
CA PHE A 86 -1.95 5.09 9.31
C PHE A 86 -1.02 5.41 8.15
N THR A 87 -0.21 6.45 8.31
CA THR A 87 0.79 6.85 7.31
C THR A 87 2.19 6.59 7.84
N TYR A 88 3.05 6.04 6.99
CA TYR A 88 4.46 5.85 7.30
C TYR A 88 5.24 7.14 7.12
N ASN A 89 5.94 7.60 8.17
CA ASN A 89 6.74 8.83 8.13
C ASN A 89 8.23 8.60 7.82
N GLY A 90 8.58 7.40 7.31
CA GLY A 90 9.97 6.98 7.06
C GLY A 90 10.62 6.24 8.24
N SER A 91 10.02 6.25 9.43
CA SER A 91 10.52 5.56 10.63
C SER A 91 9.44 4.84 11.42
N SER A 92 8.24 5.36 11.45
CA SER A 92 7.10 4.82 12.20
C SER A 92 5.78 5.05 11.46
N TRP A 93 4.76 4.31 11.88
CA TRP A 93 3.39 4.46 11.39
C TRP A 93 2.60 5.34 12.33
N GLU A 94 2.03 6.41 11.81
CA GLU A 94 1.27 7.39 12.56
C GLU A 94 -0.21 7.36 12.16
N LEU A 95 -1.10 7.41 13.15
CA LEU A 95 -2.54 7.53 12.90
C LEU A 95 -2.83 8.90 12.27
N THR A 96 -3.31 8.89 11.03
CA THR A 96 -3.59 10.11 10.26
C THR A 96 -5.08 10.38 10.09
N SER A 97 -5.93 9.35 10.18
CA SER A 97 -7.37 9.53 10.17
C SER A 97 -8.09 8.40 10.90
N GLY A 98 -9.31 8.70 11.38
CA GLY A 98 -10.13 7.74 12.11
C GLY A 98 -9.69 7.52 13.56
N GLU A 99 -10.07 6.38 14.10
CA GLU A 99 -9.71 5.96 15.46
C GLU A 99 -9.64 4.44 15.57
N LEU A 100 -8.77 3.94 16.44
CA LEU A 100 -8.80 2.56 16.91
C LEU A 100 -8.83 2.59 18.44
N SER A 101 -9.92 2.10 19.02
CA SER A 101 -10.08 2.03 20.46
C SER A 101 -10.83 0.75 20.84
N TYR A 102 -10.37 0.07 21.88
CA TYR A 102 -10.99 -1.10 22.47
C TYR A 102 -10.72 -1.12 23.97
N LYS A 103 -11.46 -1.93 24.73
CA LYS A 103 -11.26 -2.03 26.17
C LYS A 103 -10.09 -2.95 26.50
N GLU A 104 -9.45 -2.72 27.63
CA GLU A 104 -8.25 -3.43 28.08
C GLU A 104 -8.45 -4.95 28.23
N ASP A 105 -9.66 -5.37 28.59
CA ASP A 105 -10.04 -6.78 28.77
C ASP A 105 -10.60 -7.43 27.48
N GLU A 106 -10.55 -6.74 26.34
CA GLU A 106 -11.10 -7.16 25.08
C GLU A 106 -10.01 -7.47 24.06
N VAL A 107 -10.22 -8.50 23.26
CA VAL A 107 -9.40 -8.78 22.08
C VAL A 107 -10.21 -8.44 20.82
N PRO A 108 -9.99 -7.24 20.21
CA PRO A 108 -10.66 -6.87 18.99
C PRO A 108 -10.21 -7.73 17.81
N THR A 109 -11.03 -7.78 16.78
CA THR A 109 -10.70 -8.44 15.50
C THR A 109 -10.42 -7.38 14.43
N PHE A 110 -9.66 -7.77 13.41
CA PHE A 110 -9.35 -6.94 12.26
C PHE A 110 -9.88 -7.60 10.98
N PRO A 111 -11.15 -7.37 10.63
CA PRO A 111 -11.75 -7.99 9.45
C PRO A 111 -11.02 -7.63 8.16
N HIS A 112 -10.55 -6.39 8.07
CA HIS A 112 -9.88 -5.89 6.88
C HIS A 112 -8.67 -5.03 7.23
N VAL A 113 -7.57 -5.29 6.54
CA VAL A 113 -6.33 -4.52 6.58
C VAL A 113 -5.82 -4.38 5.15
N TYR A 114 -5.71 -3.15 4.66
CA TYR A 114 -5.32 -2.91 3.27
C TYR A 114 -4.08 -2.03 3.16
N TYR A 115 -3.23 -2.37 2.20
CA TYR A 115 -2.38 -1.42 1.50
C TYR A 115 -3.02 -1.15 0.14
N ALA A 116 -3.70 -0.01 0.02
CA ALA A 116 -4.47 0.36 -1.15
C ALA A 116 -4.37 1.89 -1.39
N PRO A 117 -3.26 2.38 -1.98
CA PRO A 117 -2.95 3.82 -2.07
C PRO A 117 -4.03 4.67 -2.71
N ASN A 118 -4.79 4.11 -3.65
CA ASN A 118 -5.88 4.81 -4.33
C ASN A 118 -7.18 4.89 -3.53
N TYR A 119 -7.27 4.27 -2.35
CA TYR A 119 -8.50 4.15 -1.60
C TYR A 119 -8.44 4.85 -0.24
N LYS A 120 -9.59 5.13 0.34
CA LYS A 120 -9.78 5.64 1.71
C LYS A 120 -11.03 5.06 2.33
N TRP A 121 -11.12 5.12 3.66
CA TRP A 121 -12.37 4.87 4.36
C TRP A 121 -13.32 6.08 4.25
N GLU A 122 -14.56 5.83 3.87
CA GLU A 122 -15.65 6.81 3.88
C GLU A 122 -16.96 6.12 4.28
N ALA A 123 -17.56 6.57 5.38
CA ALA A 123 -18.79 6.00 5.95
C ALA A 123 -18.74 4.45 6.11
N GLY A 124 -17.59 3.91 6.53
CA GLY A 124 -17.40 2.48 6.74
C GLY A 124 -17.23 1.66 5.46
N LYS A 125 -16.97 2.31 4.34
CA LYS A 125 -16.69 1.66 3.06
C LYS A 125 -15.35 2.11 2.51
N LEU A 126 -14.70 1.21 1.80
CA LEU A 126 -13.50 1.53 1.05
C LEU A 126 -13.91 2.15 -0.29
N VAL A 127 -13.52 3.41 -0.51
CA VAL A 127 -13.86 4.17 -1.72
C VAL A 127 -12.61 4.74 -2.36
N LEU A 128 -12.65 4.98 -3.66
CA LEU A 128 -11.56 5.66 -4.37
C LEU A 128 -11.36 7.09 -3.83
N LYS A 129 -10.11 7.49 -3.66
CA LYS A 129 -9.75 8.89 -3.41
C LYS A 129 -10.09 9.74 -4.65
N GLU A 130 -10.34 11.03 -4.45
CA GLU A 130 -10.61 11.95 -5.55
C GLU A 130 -9.49 11.96 -6.58
N GLY A 131 -9.83 11.87 -7.86
CA GLY A 131 -8.87 11.83 -8.97
C GLY A 131 -8.08 10.53 -9.12
N LYS A 132 -8.33 9.51 -8.28
CA LYS A 132 -7.71 8.20 -8.40
C LYS A 132 -8.60 7.25 -9.19
N VAL A 133 -7.96 6.27 -9.85
CA VAL A 133 -8.63 5.27 -10.69
C VAL A 133 -8.25 3.88 -10.19
N ALA A 134 -9.22 2.97 -10.13
CA ALA A 134 -8.98 1.58 -9.78
C ALA A 134 -7.97 0.94 -10.74
N GLY A 135 -7.10 0.07 -10.22
CA GLY A 135 -6.12 -0.64 -11.03
C GLY A 135 -4.90 0.16 -11.48
N THR A 136 -4.74 1.41 -11.05
CA THR A 136 -3.52 2.20 -11.33
C THR A 136 -2.49 2.11 -10.20
N ASP A 137 -2.81 1.43 -9.11
CA ASP A 137 -1.90 1.18 -7.99
C ASP A 137 -2.25 -0.15 -7.31
N GLU A 138 -1.44 -0.56 -6.34
CA GLU A 138 -1.60 -1.79 -5.57
C GLU A 138 -2.92 -1.82 -4.78
N TYR A 139 -3.44 -3.02 -4.58
CA TYR A 139 -4.56 -3.31 -3.70
C TYR A 139 -4.27 -4.62 -2.98
N ILE A 140 -3.66 -4.55 -1.80
CA ILE A 140 -3.18 -5.71 -1.06
C ILE A 140 -3.95 -5.81 0.24
N GLU A 141 -4.50 -6.98 0.52
CA GLU A 141 -5.12 -7.30 1.80
C GLU A 141 -4.13 -8.07 2.67
N GLY A 142 -3.95 -7.61 3.88
CA GLY A 142 -3.11 -8.21 4.91
C GLY A 142 -3.94 -8.69 6.10
N THR A 143 -3.24 -8.99 7.18
CA THR A 143 -3.83 -9.38 8.46
C THR A 143 -3.29 -8.52 9.58
N ALA A 144 -4.05 -8.37 10.67
CA ALA A 144 -3.57 -7.73 11.88
C ALA A 144 -4.02 -8.49 13.13
N GLU A 145 -3.23 -8.37 14.17
CA GLU A 145 -3.51 -8.95 15.48
C GLU A 145 -2.97 -8.05 16.60
N ILE A 146 -3.56 -8.18 17.78
CA ILE A 146 -3.06 -7.50 18.98
C ILE A 146 -1.84 -8.25 19.53
N THR A 147 -0.79 -7.50 19.83
CA THR A 147 0.45 -8.00 20.43
C THR A 147 0.86 -7.10 21.61
N GLY A 148 1.92 -7.51 22.33
CA GLY A 148 2.51 -6.66 23.38
C GLY A 148 1.57 -6.37 24.55
N ASN A 149 0.81 -7.36 25.02
CA ASN A 149 -0.17 -7.22 26.10
C ASN A 149 -1.24 -6.13 25.82
N GLY A 150 -1.68 -6.03 24.56
CA GLY A 150 -2.71 -5.07 24.17
C GLY A 150 -2.20 -3.66 23.82
N GLN A 151 -0.89 -3.47 23.74
CA GLN A 151 -0.29 -2.15 23.46
C GLN A 151 0.11 -1.94 22.00
N SER A 152 0.13 -3.00 21.20
CA SER A 152 0.56 -2.93 19.80
C SER A 152 -0.37 -3.70 18.88
N ILE A 153 -0.56 -3.19 17.67
CA ILE A 153 -1.19 -3.90 16.57
C ILE A 153 -0.08 -4.34 15.62
N SER A 154 0.07 -5.65 15.45
CA SER A 154 0.98 -6.22 14.48
C SER A 154 0.25 -6.43 13.16
N VAL A 155 0.74 -5.81 12.09
CA VAL A 155 0.20 -5.94 10.73
C VAL A 155 1.16 -6.76 9.89
N SER A 156 0.64 -7.76 9.20
CA SER A 156 1.41 -8.64 8.34
C SER A 156 0.80 -8.75 6.94
N PHE A 157 1.64 -8.68 5.94
CA PHE A 157 1.34 -8.98 4.55
C PHE A 157 2.06 -10.23 4.04
N ALA A 158 2.68 -11.02 4.93
CA ALA A 158 3.46 -12.21 4.57
C ALA A 158 2.66 -13.26 3.78
N ASN A 159 1.36 -13.36 4.07
CA ASN A 159 0.43 -14.24 3.36
C ASN A 159 -0.57 -13.46 2.50
N ALA A 160 -0.25 -12.21 2.18
CA ALA A 160 -1.12 -11.39 1.37
C ALA A 160 -1.33 -12.01 0.00
N THR A 161 -2.59 -12.13 -0.39
CA THR A 161 -2.98 -12.62 -1.71
C THR A 161 -3.23 -11.44 -2.62
N ARG A 162 -2.55 -11.39 -3.75
CA ARG A 162 -2.94 -10.57 -4.88
C ARG A 162 -3.85 -11.37 -5.78
N ASN A 163 -5.13 -11.06 -5.79
CA ASN A 163 -6.12 -11.67 -6.69
C ASN A 163 -6.08 -11.03 -8.09
N TYR A 164 -4.94 -10.45 -8.46
CA TYR A 164 -4.71 -9.73 -9.69
C TYR A 164 -3.25 -9.90 -10.15
N SER A 165 -2.98 -9.53 -11.39
CA SER A 165 -1.65 -9.44 -11.97
C SER A 165 -1.19 -8.00 -12.07
N ARG A 166 0.11 -7.79 -12.24
CA ARG A 166 0.71 -6.49 -12.58
C ARG A 166 1.11 -6.49 -14.06
N LEU A 167 0.69 -5.49 -14.81
CA LEU A 167 1.21 -5.19 -16.13
C LEU A 167 2.15 -3.99 -16.05
N ARG A 168 3.42 -4.22 -16.34
CA ARG A 168 4.41 -3.16 -16.55
C ARG A 168 4.42 -2.77 -18.02
N ILE A 169 4.26 -1.51 -18.32
CA ILE A 169 4.35 -0.93 -19.66
C ILE A 169 5.66 -0.14 -19.70
N ALA A 170 6.63 -0.65 -20.48
CA ALA A 170 7.90 0.01 -20.67
C ALA A 170 7.77 1.08 -21.76
N THR A 171 8.11 2.32 -21.43
CA THR A 171 8.07 3.49 -22.31
C THR A 171 9.33 4.34 -22.16
N MET A 172 9.34 5.55 -22.66
CA MET A 172 10.36 6.55 -22.30
C MET A 172 10.07 7.12 -20.88
N PRO A 173 11.10 7.58 -20.14
CA PRO A 173 10.94 8.20 -18.84
C PRO A 173 10.01 9.42 -18.86
N ASN A 174 9.17 9.53 -17.81
CA ASN A 174 8.24 10.64 -17.60
C ASN A 174 7.27 10.90 -18.77
N MET A 175 6.97 9.84 -19.52
CA MET A 175 6.09 9.92 -20.69
C MET A 175 4.63 9.78 -20.26
N GLN A 176 3.79 10.68 -20.74
CA GLN A 176 2.34 10.55 -20.59
C GLN A 176 1.79 9.68 -21.71
N ILE A 177 1.11 8.60 -21.35
CA ILE A 177 0.53 7.63 -22.26
C ILE A 177 -0.96 7.45 -21.98
N THR A 178 -1.70 7.06 -23.00
CA THR A 178 -3.06 6.55 -22.88
C THR A 178 -3.05 5.04 -23.12
N VAL A 179 -3.63 4.29 -22.19
CA VAL A 179 -3.78 2.84 -22.30
C VAL A 179 -5.25 2.51 -22.44
N SER A 180 -5.65 2.03 -23.61
CA SER A 180 -7.01 1.58 -23.89
C SER A 180 -7.12 0.08 -23.71
N ILE A 181 -8.14 -0.39 -22.97
CA ILE A 181 -8.37 -1.80 -22.66
C ILE A 181 -9.83 -2.13 -22.90
N ASN A 182 -10.10 -3.20 -23.67
CA ASN A 182 -11.49 -3.58 -23.97
C ASN A 182 -12.16 -4.41 -22.87
N GLN A 183 -11.39 -5.21 -22.11
CA GLN A 183 -11.90 -6.07 -21.04
C GLN A 183 -10.83 -6.23 -19.94
N TYR A 184 -11.19 -5.90 -18.69
CA TYR A 184 -10.23 -5.86 -17.59
C TYR A 184 -10.96 -5.76 -16.25
N THR A 185 -10.48 -6.47 -15.25
CA THR A 185 -10.94 -6.32 -13.87
C THR A 185 -9.85 -5.61 -13.06
N PRO A 186 -10.02 -4.33 -12.70
CA PRO A 186 -9.04 -3.60 -11.93
C PRO A 186 -8.80 -4.22 -10.53
N ALA A 187 -7.60 -4.07 -10.00
CA ALA A 187 -7.33 -4.42 -8.61
C ALA A 187 -8.23 -3.61 -7.67
N GLY A 188 -8.84 -4.29 -6.70
CA GLY A 188 -9.81 -3.68 -5.77
C GLY A 188 -11.23 -3.57 -6.33
N SER A 189 -11.49 -4.08 -7.54
CA SER A 189 -12.85 -4.21 -8.11
C SER A 189 -13.23 -5.68 -8.25
N SER A 190 -14.51 -5.99 -8.08
CA SER A 190 -15.10 -7.28 -8.44
C SER A 190 -15.65 -7.30 -9.85
N ASP A 191 -15.82 -6.13 -10.45
CA ASP A 191 -16.52 -5.95 -11.71
C ASP A 191 -15.53 -5.83 -12.88
N MET A 192 -15.85 -6.53 -13.97
CA MET A 192 -15.12 -6.37 -15.22
C MET A 192 -15.51 -5.05 -15.87
N GLU A 193 -14.52 -4.24 -16.18
CA GLU A 193 -14.70 -3.01 -16.94
C GLU A 193 -14.45 -3.27 -18.43
N CYS A 194 -15.25 -2.61 -19.28
CA CYS A 194 -15.14 -2.69 -20.72
C CYS A 194 -14.79 -1.32 -21.32
N ASP A 195 -13.96 -1.33 -22.36
CA ASP A 195 -13.58 -0.15 -23.16
C ASP A 195 -13.07 1.04 -22.31
N GLN A 196 -12.18 0.74 -21.36
CA GLN A 196 -11.58 1.75 -20.47
C GLN A 196 -10.35 2.39 -21.08
N ASN A 197 -10.13 3.67 -20.72
CA ASN A 197 -8.93 4.42 -21.05
C ASN A 197 -8.27 4.92 -19.77
N TYR A 198 -7.00 4.57 -19.60
CA TYR A 198 -6.17 4.99 -18.49
C TYR A 198 -5.15 6.01 -18.96
N ALA A 199 -5.15 7.20 -18.35
CA ALA A 199 -4.07 8.15 -18.52
C ALA A 199 -2.98 7.84 -17.48
N LEU A 200 -1.82 7.40 -17.93
CA LEU A 200 -0.70 7.03 -17.08
C LEU A 200 0.52 7.91 -17.40
N THR A 201 1.35 8.11 -16.40
CA THR A 201 2.68 8.72 -16.58
C THR A 201 3.72 7.69 -16.14
N SER A 202 4.68 7.41 -16.99
CA SER A 202 5.79 6.53 -16.64
C SER A 202 6.71 7.21 -15.61
N ASP A 203 7.36 6.39 -14.80
CA ASP A 203 8.37 6.83 -13.83
C ASP A 203 9.69 7.28 -14.51
N GLU A 204 10.67 7.66 -13.70
CA GLU A 204 12.01 8.06 -14.17
C GLU A 204 12.78 6.95 -14.89
N LYS A 205 12.35 5.70 -14.75
CA LYS A 205 12.90 4.52 -15.43
C LYS A 205 12.14 4.16 -16.70
N GLY A 206 11.06 4.89 -17.00
CA GLY A 206 10.19 4.63 -18.16
C GLY A 206 9.16 3.53 -17.92
N ASN A 207 8.78 3.24 -16.69
CA ASN A 207 7.75 2.23 -16.39
C ASN A 207 6.43 2.88 -15.99
N ALA A 208 5.33 2.40 -16.56
CA ALA A 208 3.98 2.65 -16.09
C ALA A 208 3.32 1.33 -15.72
N TYR A 209 2.39 1.34 -14.78
CA TYR A 209 1.82 0.11 -14.24
C TYR A 209 0.30 0.11 -14.27
N LEU A 210 -0.26 -1.09 -14.54
CA LEU A 210 -1.65 -1.42 -14.28
C LEU A 210 -1.72 -2.69 -13.43
N TYR A 211 -2.66 -2.72 -12.52
CA TYR A 211 -2.90 -3.80 -11.58
C TYR A 211 -4.32 -4.32 -11.77
N GLY A 212 -4.46 -5.58 -12.18
CA GLY A 212 -5.75 -6.18 -12.43
C GLY A 212 -5.66 -7.51 -13.15
N SER A 213 -6.81 -8.07 -13.50
CA SER A 213 -6.92 -9.35 -14.19
C SER A 213 -7.36 -9.14 -15.63
N PHE A 214 -6.59 -9.71 -16.55
CA PHE A 214 -6.89 -9.70 -17.98
C PHE A 214 -7.40 -11.09 -18.38
N VAL A 215 -8.53 -11.13 -19.06
CA VAL A 215 -9.15 -12.38 -19.54
C VAL A 215 -8.67 -12.72 -20.97
N PRO A 216 -8.88 -13.94 -21.48
CA PRO A 216 -8.59 -14.24 -22.87
C PRO A 216 -9.30 -13.27 -23.82
N ASN A 217 -8.61 -12.81 -24.85
CA ASN A 217 -9.01 -11.78 -25.79
C ASN A 217 -9.06 -10.34 -25.24
N SER A 218 -8.66 -10.10 -24.00
CA SER A 218 -8.36 -8.73 -23.56
C SER A 218 -7.32 -8.11 -24.48
N LYS A 219 -7.65 -6.97 -25.05
CA LYS A 219 -6.78 -6.21 -25.94
C LYS A 219 -6.36 -4.91 -25.30
N ILE A 220 -5.06 -4.67 -25.25
CA ILE A 220 -4.48 -3.42 -24.76
C ILE A 220 -3.86 -2.69 -25.94
N THR A 221 -4.09 -1.37 -26.00
CA THR A 221 -3.41 -0.46 -26.93
C THR A 221 -2.81 0.68 -26.12
N VAL A 222 -1.50 0.87 -26.25
CA VAL A 222 -0.75 1.98 -25.65
C VAL A 222 -0.54 3.05 -26.69
N LYS A 223 -0.84 4.32 -26.37
CA LYS A 223 -0.68 5.46 -27.27
C LYS A 223 0.11 6.59 -26.62
N TYR A 224 0.80 7.34 -27.44
CA TYR A 224 1.33 8.66 -27.12
C TYR A 224 0.63 9.68 -27.98
N GLY A 225 -0.21 10.53 -27.38
CA GLY A 225 -1.18 11.32 -28.14
C GLY A 225 -2.10 10.41 -28.95
N GLU A 226 -2.15 10.58 -30.27
CA GLU A 226 -2.92 9.72 -31.17
C GLU A 226 -2.10 8.55 -31.75
N ALA A 227 -0.77 8.58 -31.60
CA ALA A 227 0.11 7.58 -32.17
C ALA A 227 0.13 6.27 -31.35
N PRO A 228 -0.17 5.10 -31.93
CA PRO A 228 -0.05 3.85 -31.24
C PRO A 228 1.44 3.49 -31.06
N LEU A 229 1.83 3.15 -29.83
CA LEU A 229 3.17 2.65 -29.49
C LEU A 229 3.21 1.13 -29.47
N ALA A 230 2.19 0.51 -28.88
CA ALA A 230 2.11 -0.94 -28.74
C ALA A 230 0.66 -1.41 -28.69
N THR A 231 0.44 -2.63 -29.17
CA THR A 231 -0.83 -3.35 -29.01
C THR A 231 -0.54 -4.79 -28.61
N HIS A 232 -1.28 -5.30 -27.64
CA HIS A 232 -1.19 -6.69 -27.21
C HIS A 232 -2.57 -7.28 -27.00
N THR A 233 -2.75 -8.55 -27.34
CA THR A 233 -3.95 -9.32 -27.04
C THR A 233 -3.57 -10.52 -26.19
N PHE A 234 -4.17 -10.64 -25.02
CA PHE A 234 -3.97 -11.79 -24.15
C PHE A 234 -4.65 -13.03 -24.72
N LEU A 235 -3.88 -14.06 -25.00
CA LEU A 235 -4.41 -15.35 -25.48
C LEU A 235 -4.97 -16.19 -24.33
N GLN A 236 -4.50 -15.95 -23.12
CA GLN A 236 -4.92 -16.63 -21.89
C GLN A 236 -5.13 -15.59 -20.79
N ALA A 237 -5.92 -15.95 -19.78
CA ALA A 237 -6.05 -15.12 -18.59
C ALA A 237 -4.69 -14.93 -17.91
N THR A 238 -4.48 -13.75 -17.34
CA THR A 238 -3.30 -13.53 -16.51
C THR A 238 -3.45 -14.27 -15.18
N GLU A 239 -2.32 -14.74 -14.65
CA GLU A 239 -2.27 -15.41 -13.35
C GLU A 239 -2.15 -14.39 -12.23
N ASN A 240 -2.82 -14.64 -11.12
CA ASN A 240 -2.73 -13.83 -9.91
C ASN A 240 -1.30 -13.76 -9.38
N ALA A 241 -0.94 -12.62 -8.81
CA ALA A 241 0.40 -12.32 -8.27
C ALA A 241 1.56 -12.44 -9.27
N LYS A 242 1.26 -12.50 -10.58
CA LYS A 242 2.27 -12.50 -11.64
C LYS A 242 2.45 -11.11 -12.25
N SER A 243 3.68 -10.82 -12.66
CA SER A 243 4.03 -9.59 -13.38
C SER A 243 4.22 -9.89 -14.86
N TYR A 244 3.61 -9.08 -15.70
CA TYR A 244 3.71 -9.12 -17.16
C TYR A 244 4.37 -7.84 -17.65
N ALA A 245 5.01 -7.86 -18.83
CA ALA A 245 5.62 -6.68 -19.42
C ALA A 245 5.18 -6.48 -20.86
N LEU A 246 4.90 -5.23 -21.22
CA LEU A 246 4.59 -4.77 -22.56
C LEU A 246 5.60 -3.70 -22.95
N ASP A 247 6.28 -3.91 -24.08
CA ASP A 247 7.22 -2.94 -24.64
C ASP A 247 6.47 -1.92 -25.51
N ALA A 248 6.56 -0.66 -25.13
CA ALA A 248 6.02 0.49 -25.84
C ALA A 248 7.11 1.57 -26.03
N THR A 249 8.39 1.16 -26.03
CA THR A 249 9.54 2.07 -26.20
C THR A 249 9.79 2.46 -27.64
N VAL A 250 9.32 1.67 -28.60
CA VAL A 250 9.57 1.87 -30.03
C VAL A 250 8.47 2.74 -30.62
N ILE A 251 8.81 3.95 -31.01
CA ILE A 251 8.00 4.70 -31.98
C ILE A 251 8.35 4.09 -33.34
N SER A 252 7.44 3.31 -33.92
CA SER A 252 7.56 2.92 -35.32
C SER A 252 7.40 4.19 -36.14
N LEU A 253 8.51 4.72 -36.59
CA LEU A 253 8.49 5.68 -37.69
C LEU A 253 8.23 4.81 -38.92
N ASP A 254 6.99 4.66 -39.31
CA ASP A 254 6.68 4.17 -40.63
C ASP A 254 7.31 5.16 -41.62
N ASP A 255 8.26 4.68 -42.38
CA ASP A 255 8.93 5.44 -43.44
C ASP A 255 7.86 5.99 -44.39
N GLU A 256 7.85 7.31 -44.58
CA GLU A 256 7.10 7.97 -45.65
C GLU A 256 7.58 7.56 -47.03
#